data_28d77b39636a3c63547907d91f0f866a
#
_entry.id   28d77b39636a3c63547907d91f0f866a
#
_cell.length_a   1.000
_cell.length_b   1.000
_cell.length_c   1.000
_cell.angle_alpha   90.00
_cell.angle_beta   90.00
_cell.angle_gamma   90.00
#
_symmetry.space_group_name_H-M   'P 1'
#
loop_
_entity.id
_entity.type
_entity.pdbx_description
1 polymer ?
#
loop_
_entity_poly.entity_id
_entity_poly.type
_entity_poly.pdbx_seq_one_letter_code
_entity_poly.pdbx_strand_id
1 'polypeptide(L)'
;NHVGRFKWQTIGDNPLGVTGWLQGTGYTGEAGYEIFVPNEEVSTLWRALIDAGAVPVGLGARDTLRLEKGFLLSGVDFCWPPLAEGDNAAFLARDSWETNVPFGLDLEHDFVGKHRVVGHAEDDARWWGIRYTEKGPLPRPGKEVTLPDGTMIGALTSGAPAPSLENIGIGIGYLTQV
;
A
#
# COMPACT_ATOMS: atom_id res chain seq x y z
N ASN A 1 2.86 1.42 -28.15
CA ASN A 1 2.96 0.07 -27.56
C ASN A 1 2.51 0.16 -26.12
N HIS A 2 1.56 -0.67 -25.72
CA HIS A 2 1.04 -0.74 -24.35
C HIS A 2 1.90 -1.73 -23.55
N VAL A 3 2.45 -1.30 -22.41
CA VAL A 3 3.14 -2.19 -21.48
C VAL A 3 2.09 -2.85 -20.60
N GLY A 4 2.01 -4.17 -20.67
CA GLY A 4 1.07 -4.94 -19.87
C GLY A 4 1.37 -4.87 -18.37
N ARG A 5 0.36 -5.23 -17.55
CA ARG A 5 0.48 -5.28 -16.09
C ARG A 5 1.64 -6.21 -15.67
N PHE A 6 2.48 -5.73 -14.75
CA PHE A 6 3.69 -6.40 -14.25
C PHE A 6 4.74 -6.71 -15.34
N LYS A 7 4.67 -6.01 -16.47
CA LYS A 7 5.67 -6.04 -17.51
C LYS A 7 6.47 -4.74 -17.51
N TRP A 8 7.63 -4.79 -18.14
CA TRP A 8 8.47 -3.61 -18.35
C TRP A 8 9.03 -3.60 -19.77
N GLN A 9 9.43 -2.45 -20.22
CA GLN A 9 10.18 -2.28 -21.48
C GLN A 9 11.11 -1.07 -21.37
N THR A 10 12.19 -1.08 -22.14
CA THR A 10 13.02 0.11 -22.31
C THR A 10 12.27 1.18 -23.10
N ILE A 11 12.55 2.44 -22.77
CA ILE A 11 12.08 3.57 -23.57
C ILE A 11 12.95 3.60 -24.83
N GLY A 12 12.29 3.39 -25.99
CA GLY A 12 12.95 3.47 -27.30
C GLY A 12 13.11 4.92 -27.76
N ASP A 13 13.51 5.09 -29.01
CA ASP A 13 13.62 6.41 -29.63
C ASP A 13 12.32 7.18 -29.50
N ASN A 14 12.42 8.41 -29.00
CA ASN A 14 11.28 9.27 -28.75
C ASN A 14 11.65 10.75 -28.96
N PRO A 15 10.66 11.62 -29.26
CA PRO A 15 10.90 13.03 -29.55
C PRO A 15 11.50 13.83 -28.38
N LEU A 16 11.40 13.34 -27.14
CA LEU A 16 11.94 14.03 -25.96
C LEU A 16 13.43 13.70 -25.74
N GLY A 17 13.95 12.66 -26.39
CA GLY A 17 15.31 12.17 -26.18
C GLY A 17 15.52 11.55 -24.79
N VAL A 18 14.46 11.23 -24.06
CA VAL A 18 14.57 10.61 -22.73
C VAL A 18 14.87 9.12 -22.85
N THR A 19 15.66 8.61 -21.92
CA THR A 19 16.07 7.21 -21.86
C THR A 19 15.58 6.54 -20.56
N GLY A 20 15.70 5.22 -20.46
CA GLY A 20 15.30 4.51 -19.25
C GLY A 20 14.32 3.37 -19.52
N TRP A 21 13.38 3.16 -18.61
CA TRP A 21 12.38 2.11 -18.75
C TRP A 21 11.03 2.47 -18.15
N LEU A 22 10.00 1.80 -18.62
CA LEU A 22 8.61 1.95 -18.26
C LEU A 22 8.10 0.62 -17.69
N GLN A 23 7.41 0.67 -16.57
CA GLN A 23 6.78 -0.50 -15.96
C GLN A 23 5.26 -0.32 -15.90
N GLY A 24 4.52 -1.40 -16.20
CA GLY A 24 3.07 -1.48 -15.99
C GLY A 24 2.73 -1.82 -14.54
N THR A 25 3.23 -1.00 -13.62
CA THR A 25 3.05 -1.11 -12.17
C THR A 25 2.55 0.22 -11.61
N GLY A 26 2.19 0.25 -10.33
CA GLY A 26 1.74 1.44 -9.64
C GLY A 26 1.26 1.16 -8.24
N TYR A 27 0.96 2.23 -7.49
CA TYR A 27 0.56 2.19 -6.09
C TYR A 27 -0.82 2.83 -5.86
N THR A 28 -1.64 2.90 -6.89
CA THR A 28 -2.98 3.51 -6.83
C THR A 28 -4.12 2.51 -7.00
N GLY A 29 -3.77 1.28 -7.43
CA GLY A 29 -4.75 0.27 -7.79
C GLY A 29 -5.38 0.45 -9.18
N GLU A 30 -5.11 1.58 -9.83
CA GLU A 30 -5.58 1.91 -11.17
C GLU A 30 -4.57 1.49 -12.24
N ALA A 31 -5.02 1.49 -13.50
CA ALA A 31 -4.12 1.29 -14.63
C ALA A 31 -3.14 2.46 -14.74
N GLY A 32 -1.86 2.17 -14.78
CA GLY A 32 -0.83 3.20 -14.78
C GLY A 32 0.55 2.66 -15.07
N TYR A 33 1.51 3.57 -15.03
CA TYR A 33 2.91 3.26 -15.28
C TYR A 33 3.82 3.93 -14.26
N GLU A 34 4.93 3.27 -13.98
CA GLU A 34 6.07 3.85 -13.31
C GLU A 34 7.18 4.04 -14.35
N ILE A 35 7.72 5.25 -14.42
CA ILE A 35 8.70 5.64 -15.44
C ILE A 35 10.01 5.97 -14.75
N PHE A 36 11.08 5.32 -15.15
CA PHE A 36 12.41 5.48 -14.57
C PHE A 36 13.33 6.07 -15.65
N VAL A 37 13.82 7.27 -15.38
CA VAL A 37 14.73 8.02 -16.27
C VAL A 37 15.91 8.55 -15.48
N PRO A 38 17.04 8.87 -16.11
CA PRO A 38 18.14 9.60 -15.47
C PRO A 38 17.67 10.92 -14.86
N ASN A 39 18.30 11.33 -13.76
CA ASN A 39 17.90 12.52 -13.01
C ASN A 39 17.88 13.80 -13.87
N GLU A 40 18.82 13.94 -14.79
CA GLU A 40 18.94 15.06 -15.74
C GLU A 40 17.78 15.14 -16.72
N GLU A 41 17.09 14.03 -16.98
CA GLU A 41 15.99 13.95 -17.96
C GLU A 41 14.61 14.12 -17.30
N VAL A 42 14.52 14.02 -15.96
CA VAL A 42 13.26 14.07 -15.21
C VAL A 42 12.45 15.33 -15.51
N SER A 43 13.10 16.50 -15.53
CA SER A 43 12.42 17.78 -15.79
C SER A 43 11.82 17.86 -17.19
N THR A 44 12.50 17.29 -18.19
CA THR A 44 12.03 17.23 -19.58
C THR A 44 10.78 16.34 -19.66
N LEU A 45 10.86 15.13 -19.11
CA LEU A 45 9.73 14.20 -19.07
C LEU A 45 8.53 14.78 -18.31
N TRP A 46 8.77 15.36 -17.12
CA TRP A 46 7.72 15.96 -16.30
C TRP A 46 6.95 17.05 -17.04
N ARG A 47 7.66 17.99 -17.67
CA ARG A 47 7.02 19.07 -18.45
C ARG A 47 6.21 18.52 -19.62
N ALA A 48 6.75 17.56 -20.35
CA ALA A 48 6.04 16.96 -21.46
C ALA A 48 4.75 16.24 -21.03
N LEU A 49 4.74 15.59 -19.86
CA LEU A 49 3.52 14.99 -19.29
C LEU A 49 2.48 16.08 -18.94
N ILE A 50 2.90 17.17 -18.31
CA ILE A 50 2.00 18.29 -17.99
C ILE A 50 1.44 18.92 -19.25
N ASP A 51 2.28 19.17 -20.24
CA ASP A 51 1.86 19.75 -21.54
C ASP A 51 0.91 18.82 -22.30
N ALA A 52 1.02 17.52 -22.09
CA ALA A 52 0.09 16.51 -22.60
C ALA A 52 -1.21 16.39 -21.80
N GLY A 53 -1.39 17.19 -20.75
CA GLY A 53 -2.61 17.26 -19.95
C GLY A 53 -2.60 16.41 -18.67
N ALA A 54 -1.46 15.85 -18.26
CA ALA A 54 -1.37 15.17 -16.97
C ALA A 54 -1.52 16.19 -15.82
N VAL A 55 -2.33 15.85 -14.82
CA VAL A 55 -2.53 16.68 -13.64
C VAL A 55 -1.60 16.21 -12.53
N PRO A 56 -0.70 17.08 -12.02
CA PRO A 56 0.17 16.72 -10.92
C PRO A 56 -0.65 16.49 -9.64
N VAL A 57 -0.37 15.40 -8.94
CA VAL A 57 -1.01 15.05 -7.68
C VAL A 57 0.02 14.89 -6.57
N GLY A 58 -0.37 15.26 -5.35
CA GLY A 58 0.50 15.18 -4.19
C GLY A 58 0.42 13.85 -3.44
N LEU A 59 1.24 13.73 -2.41
CA LEU A 59 1.32 12.53 -1.56
C LEU A 59 0.00 12.18 -0.87
N GLY A 60 -0.82 13.18 -0.50
CA GLY A 60 -2.14 12.96 0.12
C GLY A 60 -3.10 12.22 -0.82
N ALA A 61 -3.14 12.59 -2.12
CA ALA A 61 -3.94 11.88 -3.10
C ALA A 61 -3.43 10.44 -3.33
N ARG A 62 -2.11 10.28 -3.40
CA ARG A 62 -1.48 8.96 -3.51
C ARG A 62 -1.80 8.07 -2.30
N ASP A 63 -1.78 8.63 -1.09
CA ASP A 63 -2.09 7.89 0.14
C ASP A 63 -3.57 7.47 0.17
N THR A 64 -4.49 8.36 -0.21
CA THR A 64 -5.91 8.01 -0.31
C THR A 64 -6.16 6.89 -1.32
N LEU A 65 -5.56 6.98 -2.52
CA LEU A 65 -5.72 5.97 -3.57
C LEU A 65 -5.19 4.59 -3.15
N ARG A 66 -3.98 4.53 -2.57
CA ARG A 66 -3.42 3.27 -2.10
C ARG A 66 -4.28 2.65 -0.98
N LEU A 67 -4.85 3.50 -0.10
CA LEU A 67 -5.68 3.07 1.01
C LEU A 67 -7.03 2.51 0.52
N GLU A 68 -7.67 3.16 -0.44
CA GLU A 68 -8.89 2.64 -1.10
C GLU A 68 -8.63 1.28 -1.77
N LYS A 69 -7.43 1.09 -2.31
CA LYS A 69 -7.03 -0.20 -2.89
C LYS A 69 -6.64 -1.24 -1.86
N GLY A 70 -6.36 -0.82 -0.63
CA GLY A 70 -5.88 -1.70 0.42
C GLY A 70 -4.38 -2.00 0.31
N PHE A 71 -3.57 -1.08 -0.18
CA PHE A 71 -2.12 -1.25 -0.21
C PHE A 71 -1.48 -0.76 1.08
N LEU A 72 -0.61 -1.59 1.64
CA LEU A 72 0.21 -1.28 2.80
C LEU A 72 1.30 -0.27 2.45
N LEU A 73 1.62 0.60 3.41
CA LEU A 73 2.73 1.55 3.32
C LEU A 73 3.82 1.18 4.32
N SER A 74 5.01 0.85 3.80
CA SER A 74 6.17 0.57 4.64
C SER A 74 6.53 1.76 5.52
N GLY A 75 6.83 1.50 6.79
CA GLY A 75 7.11 2.52 7.80
C GLY A 75 5.85 3.14 8.43
N VAL A 76 4.66 2.85 7.92
CA VAL A 76 3.37 3.33 8.45
C VAL A 76 2.47 2.18 8.86
N ASP A 77 2.21 1.24 7.96
CA ASP A 77 1.35 0.09 8.21
C ASP A 77 2.16 -1.15 8.64
N PHE A 78 3.39 -1.24 8.21
CA PHE A 78 4.32 -2.29 8.63
C PHE A 78 5.76 -1.80 8.51
N CYS A 79 6.66 -2.50 9.20
CA CYS A 79 8.09 -2.37 9.00
C CYS A 79 8.71 -3.78 9.04
N TRP A 80 9.70 -4.02 8.19
CA TRP A 80 10.47 -5.24 8.34
C TRP A 80 11.13 -5.29 9.72
N PRO A 81 10.93 -6.35 10.53
CA PRO A 81 11.33 -6.37 11.92
C PRO A 81 12.76 -5.90 12.22
N PRO A 82 13.79 -6.27 11.42
CA PRO A 82 15.15 -5.77 11.63
C PRO A 82 15.34 -4.26 11.44
N LEU A 83 14.40 -3.57 10.79
CA LEU A 83 14.42 -2.12 10.53
C LEU A 83 13.40 -1.35 11.38
N ALA A 84 12.64 -2.05 12.22
CA ALA A 84 11.66 -1.41 13.08
C ALA A 84 12.37 -0.67 14.22
N GLU A 85 12.15 0.64 14.29
CA GLU A 85 12.75 1.54 15.29
C GLU A 85 11.68 2.45 15.91
N GLY A 86 11.99 3.02 17.07
CA GLY A 86 11.13 3.95 17.78
C GLY A 86 10.04 3.31 18.63
N ASP A 87 9.15 4.14 19.18
CA ASP A 87 8.15 3.74 20.18
C ASP A 87 7.12 2.73 19.64
N ASN A 88 6.85 2.74 18.33
CA ASN A 88 5.90 1.85 17.68
C ASN A 88 6.57 0.64 16.98
N ALA A 89 7.87 0.45 17.17
CA ALA A 89 8.62 -0.61 16.47
C ALA A 89 7.99 -1.99 16.63
N ALA A 90 7.63 -2.36 17.85
CA ALA A 90 7.02 -3.67 18.13
C ALA A 90 5.65 -3.86 17.44
N PHE A 91 4.87 -2.78 17.33
CA PHE A 91 3.57 -2.81 16.66
C PHE A 91 3.68 -2.89 15.14
N LEU A 92 4.67 -2.22 14.57
CA LEU A 92 4.91 -2.16 13.12
C LEU A 92 5.78 -3.31 12.59
N ALA A 93 6.50 -4.02 13.47
CA ALA A 93 7.35 -5.15 13.08
C ALA A 93 6.47 -6.35 12.70
N ARG A 94 6.18 -6.50 11.41
CA ARG A 94 5.26 -7.49 10.86
C ARG A 94 5.92 -8.35 9.82
N ASP A 95 5.55 -9.61 9.77
CA ASP A 95 5.97 -10.54 8.73
C ASP A 95 4.92 -10.68 7.60
N SER A 96 5.23 -11.54 6.62
CA SER A 96 4.38 -11.73 5.44
C SER A 96 3.05 -12.40 5.76
N TRP A 97 2.95 -13.18 6.83
CA TRP A 97 1.70 -13.79 7.25
C TRP A 97 0.77 -12.77 7.91
N GLU A 98 1.32 -11.96 8.82
CA GLU A 98 0.59 -10.91 9.54
C GLU A 98 0.06 -9.82 8.57
N THR A 99 0.85 -9.46 7.55
CA THR A 99 0.42 -8.48 6.53
C THR A 99 -0.67 -9.00 5.60
N ASN A 100 -1.06 -10.26 5.74
CA ASN A 100 -2.20 -10.86 5.03
C ASN A 100 -2.19 -10.66 3.51
N VAL A 101 -1.00 -10.66 2.92
CA VAL A 101 -0.86 -10.53 1.46
C VAL A 101 -1.52 -11.72 0.78
N PRO A 102 -2.51 -11.51 -0.11
CA PRO A 102 -3.36 -12.58 -0.63
C PRO A 102 -2.67 -13.47 -1.68
N PHE A 103 -1.40 -13.24 -1.96
CA PHE A 103 -0.60 -13.99 -2.93
C PHE A 103 0.88 -13.97 -2.54
N GLY A 104 1.63 -14.97 -3.03
CA GLY A 104 3.08 -15.02 -2.86
C GLY A 104 3.56 -15.69 -1.57
N LEU A 105 2.67 -16.06 -0.65
CA LEU A 105 2.99 -16.86 0.52
C LEU A 105 2.38 -18.25 0.35
N ASP A 106 3.21 -19.20 -0.09
CA ASP A 106 2.86 -20.60 -0.21
C ASP A 106 3.69 -21.41 0.79
N LEU A 107 3.04 -21.96 1.81
CA LEU A 107 3.69 -22.71 2.88
C LEU A 107 3.96 -24.17 2.51
N GLU A 108 3.50 -24.65 1.37
CA GLU A 108 3.68 -26.03 0.92
C GLU A 108 5.10 -26.32 0.38
N HIS A 109 5.85 -25.26 0.00
CA HIS A 109 7.23 -25.41 -0.43
C HIS A 109 8.22 -24.75 0.53
N ASP A 110 9.51 -25.06 0.37
CA ASP A 110 10.57 -24.48 1.18
C ASP A 110 11.06 -23.15 0.58
N PHE A 111 11.24 -22.14 1.43
CA PHE A 111 11.77 -20.83 1.08
C PHE A 111 12.52 -20.18 2.25
N VAL A 112 13.38 -19.22 1.94
CA VAL A 112 14.12 -18.46 2.94
C VAL A 112 13.15 -17.66 3.83
N GLY A 113 13.23 -17.87 5.14
CA GLY A 113 12.36 -17.20 6.11
C GLY A 113 11.07 -17.97 6.46
N LYS A 114 10.79 -19.13 5.85
CA LYS A 114 9.60 -19.94 6.15
C LYS A 114 9.40 -20.16 7.66
N HIS A 115 10.46 -20.40 8.41
CA HIS A 115 10.41 -20.61 9.86
C HIS A 115 9.86 -19.43 10.66
N ARG A 116 9.81 -18.24 10.07
CA ARG A 116 9.24 -17.03 10.69
C ARG A 116 7.73 -16.94 10.51
N VAL A 117 7.20 -17.49 9.43
CA VAL A 117 5.78 -17.38 9.07
C VAL A 117 4.98 -18.64 9.38
N VAL A 118 5.65 -19.75 9.69
CA VAL A 118 5.00 -20.95 10.22
C VAL A 118 4.88 -20.85 11.74
N GLY A 119 3.76 -21.22 12.30
CA GLY A 119 3.54 -21.25 13.77
C GLY A 119 2.68 -20.10 14.29
N HIS A 120 2.18 -19.23 13.44
CA HIS A 120 1.10 -18.33 13.83
C HIS A 120 -0.17 -19.11 14.16
N ALA A 121 -0.83 -18.68 15.22
CA ALA A 121 -2.16 -19.18 15.55
C ALA A 121 -3.21 -18.58 14.60
N GLU A 122 -4.31 -19.29 14.38
CA GLU A 122 -5.37 -18.84 13.46
C GLU A 122 -5.99 -17.50 13.89
N ASP A 123 -6.02 -17.25 15.19
CA ASP A 123 -6.55 -16.05 15.83
C ASP A 123 -5.52 -14.95 16.08
N ASP A 124 -4.26 -15.15 15.67
CA ASP A 124 -3.25 -14.08 15.69
C ASP A 124 -3.72 -12.89 14.86
N ALA A 125 -3.33 -11.68 15.29
CA ALA A 125 -3.69 -10.46 14.60
C ALA A 125 -3.13 -10.42 13.18
N ARG A 126 -4.00 -10.17 12.20
CA ARG A 126 -3.66 -10.00 10.79
C ARG A 126 -4.15 -8.66 10.28
N TRP A 127 -3.60 -8.25 9.18
CA TRP A 127 -3.99 -7.03 8.48
C TRP A 127 -5.39 -7.17 7.85
N TRP A 128 -6.24 -6.18 8.14
CA TRP A 128 -7.61 -6.06 7.62
C TRP A 128 -7.92 -4.64 7.18
N GLY A 129 -8.78 -4.53 6.17
CA GLY A 129 -9.44 -3.27 5.82
C GLY A 129 -10.77 -3.14 6.55
N ILE A 130 -11.05 -1.95 7.04
CA ILE A 130 -12.36 -1.58 7.58
C ILE A 130 -12.99 -0.44 6.78
N ARG A 131 -14.30 -0.49 6.71
CA ARG A 131 -15.13 0.55 6.13
C ARG A 131 -16.27 0.89 7.08
N TYR A 132 -16.49 2.16 7.29
CA TYR A 132 -17.65 2.61 8.04
C TYR A 132 -18.94 2.32 7.27
N THR A 133 -20.02 2.02 7.99
CA THR A 133 -21.34 1.82 7.40
C THR A 133 -22.06 3.14 7.14
N GLU A 134 -21.65 4.19 7.85
CA GLU A 134 -22.21 5.54 7.74
C GLU A 134 -21.13 6.60 7.95
N LYS A 135 -21.45 7.87 7.65
CA LYS A 135 -20.52 8.99 7.89
C LYS A 135 -20.32 9.20 9.39
N GLY A 136 -19.09 9.33 9.79
CA GLY A 136 -18.68 9.52 11.19
C GLY A 136 -17.31 10.15 11.32
N PRO A 137 -16.74 10.19 12.53
CA PRO A 137 -15.38 10.66 12.73
C PRO A 137 -14.41 9.84 11.89
N LEU A 138 -13.50 10.54 11.18
CA LEU A 138 -12.55 9.85 10.30
C LEU A 138 -11.67 8.85 11.08
N PRO A 139 -11.46 7.64 10.54
CA PRO A 139 -10.50 6.71 11.08
C PRO A 139 -9.10 7.33 11.00
N ARG A 140 -8.30 7.07 12.04
CA ARG A 140 -6.94 7.61 12.16
C ARG A 140 -5.99 6.53 12.68
N PRO A 141 -4.69 6.66 12.40
CA PRO A 141 -3.68 5.80 13.01
C PRO A 141 -3.82 5.76 14.53
N GLY A 142 -3.66 4.58 15.14
CA GLY A 142 -3.81 4.33 16.57
C GLY A 142 -5.25 4.24 17.08
N LYS A 143 -6.26 4.43 16.23
CA LYS A 143 -7.66 4.24 16.61
C LYS A 143 -7.92 2.77 16.92
N GLU A 144 -8.38 2.49 18.12
CA GLU A 144 -8.78 1.16 18.54
C GLU A 144 -10.01 0.68 17.77
N VAL A 145 -10.05 -0.60 17.49
CA VAL A 145 -11.18 -1.31 16.90
C VAL A 145 -11.73 -2.26 17.96
N THR A 146 -13.02 -2.11 18.26
CA THR A 146 -13.70 -2.89 19.30
C THR A 146 -14.94 -3.55 18.75
N LEU A 147 -15.29 -4.68 19.33
CA LEU A 147 -16.60 -5.32 19.16
C LEU A 147 -17.69 -4.53 19.88
N PRO A 148 -18.98 -4.78 19.58
CA PRO A 148 -20.11 -4.12 20.26
C PRO A 148 -20.13 -4.29 21.77
N ASP A 149 -19.54 -5.36 22.31
CA ASP A 149 -19.41 -5.61 23.74
C ASP A 149 -18.24 -4.87 24.41
N GLY A 150 -17.47 -4.10 23.62
CA GLY A 150 -16.31 -3.34 24.08
C GLY A 150 -14.98 -4.11 24.03
N THR A 151 -14.98 -5.36 23.60
CA THR A 151 -13.74 -6.13 23.44
C THR A 151 -12.86 -5.51 22.36
N MET A 152 -11.65 -5.11 22.73
CA MET A 152 -10.67 -4.59 21.77
C MET A 152 -10.12 -5.74 20.91
N ILE A 153 -10.19 -5.59 19.61
CA ILE A 153 -9.70 -6.58 18.64
C ILE A 153 -8.49 -6.08 17.81
N GLY A 154 -8.07 -4.86 18.02
CA GLY A 154 -6.88 -4.32 17.36
C GLY A 154 -6.89 -2.82 17.22
N ALA A 155 -6.00 -2.31 16.36
CA ALA A 155 -5.87 -0.88 16.09
C ALA A 155 -5.52 -0.59 14.63
N LEU A 156 -5.91 0.60 14.18
CA LEU A 156 -5.63 1.07 12.83
C LEU A 156 -4.20 1.59 12.69
N THR A 157 -3.60 1.30 11.57
CA THR A 157 -2.32 1.89 11.13
C THR A 157 -2.52 3.07 10.20
N SER A 158 -3.58 3.03 9.39
CA SER A 158 -3.95 4.10 8.46
C SER A 158 -5.46 4.29 8.40
N GLY A 159 -5.88 5.50 8.03
CA GLY A 159 -7.29 5.81 7.84
C GLY A 159 -7.53 7.15 7.17
N ALA A 160 -8.52 7.21 6.30
CA ALA A 160 -8.89 8.38 5.52
C ALA A 160 -10.38 8.33 5.09
N PRO A 161 -10.94 9.44 4.60
CA PRO A 161 -12.16 9.35 3.82
C PRO A 161 -11.86 8.70 2.46
N ALA A 162 -12.83 7.94 1.95
CA ALA A 162 -12.74 7.32 0.62
C ALA A 162 -13.60 8.11 -0.38
N PRO A 163 -13.01 8.92 -1.26
CA PRO A 163 -13.75 9.66 -2.28
C PRO A 163 -14.61 8.78 -3.19
N SER A 164 -14.11 7.57 -3.53
CA SER A 164 -14.87 6.61 -4.35
C SER A 164 -16.11 6.03 -3.63
N LEU A 165 -16.21 6.22 -2.31
CA LEU A 165 -17.29 5.76 -1.45
C LEU A 165 -18.02 6.94 -0.78
N GLU A 166 -18.21 8.05 -1.49
CA GLU A 166 -18.89 9.24 -0.98
C GLU A 166 -18.28 9.84 0.31
N ASN A 167 -16.96 9.71 0.45
CA ASN A 167 -16.17 10.10 1.62
C ASN A 167 -16.54 9.34 2.91
N ILE A 168 -17.02 8.13 2.80
CA ILE A 168 -17.11 7.21 3.94
C ILE A 168 -15.69 6.95 4.50
N GLY A 169 -15.58 6.86 5.81
CA GLY A 169 -14.32 6.52 6.48
C GLY A 169 -13.87 5.08 6.16
N ILE A 170 -12.63 4.94 5.74
CA ILE A 170 -11.96 3.66 5.54
C ILE A 170 -10.67 3.63 6.36
N GLY A 171 -10.29 2.47 6.82
CA GLY A 171 -9.04 2.28 7.55
C GLY A 171 -8.47 0.90 7.31
N ILE A 172 -7.21 0.75 7.64
CA ILE A 172 -6.51 -0.53 7.66
C ILE A 172 -5.75 -0.68 8.97
N GLY A 173 -5.61 -1.90 9.44
CA GLY A 173 -4.93 -2.17 10.69
C GLY A 173 -4.80 -3.66 10.97
N TYR A 174 -4.20 -3.99 12.10
CA TYR A 174 -4.04 -5.36 12.56
C TYR A 174 -5.13 -5.70 13.55
N LEU A 175 -5.94 -6.69 13.19
CA LEU A 175 -7.08 -7.14 13.97
C LEU A 175 -7.00 -8.64 14.19
N THR A 176 -7.38 -9.08 15.37
CA THR A 176 -7.62 -10.51 15.62
C THR A 176 -8.86 -10.94 14.85
N GLN A 177 -8.89 -12.20 14.43
CA GLN A 177 -10.07 -12.74 13.75
C GLN A 177 -11.29 -12.67 14.65
N VAL A 178 -12.41 -12.28 14.05
CA VAL A 178 -13.73 -12.21 14.67
C VAL A 178 -14.61 -13.29 14.08
#